data_73209d82c78424e84c4f3fee3bb78b72
#
_entry.id   73209d82c78424e84c4f3fee3bb78b72
#
_cell.length_a   1.000
_cell.length_b   1.000
_cell.length_c   1.000
_cell.angle_alpha   90.00
_cell.angle_beta   90.00
_cell.angle_gamma   90.00
#
_symmetry.space_group_name_H-M   'P 1'
#
loop_
_entity.id
_entity.type
_entity.pdbx_description
1 polymer ?
#
loop_
_entity_poly.entity_id
_entity_poly.type
_entity_poly.pdbx_seq_one_letter_code
_entity_poly.pdbx_strand_id
1 'polypeptide(L)'
;MNILFATSECAPFIKTGGLADVAGALPKALAGNGHDVRVILPLYEGIGEEWRSQMTYLQCFHITLAWRSPYCGIFELKRDGVTYWFVDNEYYFKRSNIYGHYDDGERFAYFSRAVVESMGWLNWHPDVLHCNDWQTALVPIYLLEERHRIPQLCDTKSVFTIHNIEYQGRYGSQTLKDVFGLNDGYFNEHMLAYHGDVNLMKGAIYAADYVTTVSPTYADELQYSFYAHGLEGVIADNRHKLRGILNGIDTEVYDPWRDKGLTKFFSARQMAGKKNCKAALQQMSGLRENPDAPIIACVSRLVRHKGFDLVTAAIHEIMGMDVQMIVLG
;
A
#
# COMPACT_ATOMS: atom_id res chain seq x y z
N MET A 1 1.02 -8.25 -20.81
CA MET A 1 1.55 -8.98 -19.65
C MET A 1 0.42 -9.16 -18.65
N ASN A 2 0.48 -10.25 -17.90
CA ASN A 2 -0.37 -10.50 -16.74
C ASN A 2 0.31 -9.93 -15.49
N ILE A 3 -0.35 -9.06 -14.75
CA ILE A 3 0.23 -8.39 -13.57
C ILE A 3 -0.68 -8.64 -12.37
N LEU A 4 -0.14 -9.26 -11.31
CA LEU A 4 -0.81 -9.35 -10.01
C LEU A 4 -0.25 -8.29 -9.08
N PHE A 5 -1.09 -7.37 -8.63
CA PHE A 5 -0.75 -6.28 -7.73
C PHE A 5 -1.24 -6.63 -6.32
N ALA A 6 -0.34 -7.02 -5.43
CA ALA A 6 -0.64 -7.38 -4.06
C ALA A 6 -0.50 -6.15 -3.14
N THR A 7 -1.54 -5.85 -2.38
CA THR A 7 -1.59 -4.66 -1.53
C THR A 7 -2.45 -4.87 -0.29
N SER A 8 -2.14 -4.16 0.78
CA SER A 8 -2.94 -4.19 2.02
C SER A 8 -4.11 -3.20 2.02
N GLU A 9 -4.12 -2.21 1.14
CA GLU A 9 -5.21 -1.24 0.98
C GLU A 9 -5.32 -0.81 -0.47
N CYS A 10 -6.52 -0.42 -0.92
CA CYS A 10 -6.78 0.00 -2.29
C CYS A 10 -8.03 0.89 -2.35
N ALA A 11 -7.89 2.11 -2.86
CA ALA A 11 -9.05 2.96 -3.17
C ALA A 11 -9.83 2.39 -4.38
N PRO A 12 -11.16 2.47 -4.39
CA PRO A 12 -12.03 3.14 -3.43
C PRO A 12 -12.51 2.23 -2.27
N PHE A 13 -12.05 0.98 -2.18
CA PHE A 13 -12.59 -0.03 -1.26
C PHE A 13 -12.22 0.23 0.19
N ILE A 14 -10.93 0.49 0.44
CA ILE A 14 -10.40 0.77 1.79
C ILE A 14 -9.14 1.63 1.68
N LYS A 15 -9.05 2.66 2.51
CA LYS A 15 -7.95 3.62 2.47
C LYS A 15 -7.58 4.13 3.86
N THR A 16 -6.28 4.11 4.18
CA THR A 16 -5.70 4.77 5.36
C THR A 16 -4.57 5.73 4.99
N GLY A 17 -3.99 5.58 3.81
CA GLY A 17 -2.85 6.38 3.37
C GLY A 17 -2.69 6.45 1.85
N GLY A 18 -1.52 6.93 1.42
CA GLY A 18 -1.21 7.12 0.00
C GLY A 18 -1.04 5.81 -0.78
N LEU A 19 -0.74 4.69 -0.10
CA LEU A 19 -0.68 3.38 -0.74
C LEU A 19 -2.01 3.04 -1.42
N ALA A 20 -3.14 3.32 -0.77
CA ALA A 20 -4.46 3.07 -1.34
C ALA A 20 -4.70 3.85 -2.63
N ASP A 21 -4.24 5.12 -2.72
CA ASP A 21 -4.34 5.93 -3.93
C ASP A 21 -3.52 5.32 -5.07
N VAL A 22 -2.29 4.88 -4.79
CA VAL A 22 -1.45 4.21 -5.78
C VAL A 22 -2.08 2.90 -6.25
N ALA A 23 -2.57 2.08 -5.31
CA ALA A 23 -3.21 0.79 -5.61
C ALA A 23 -4.54 0.95 -6.36
N GLY A 24 -5.22 2.09 -6.22
CA GLY A 24 -6.42 2.42 -6.98
C GLY A 24 -6.13 2.97 -8.38
N ALA A 25 -5.00 3.69 -8.57
CA ALA A 25 -4.70 4.40 -9.80
C ALA A 25 -3.77 3.62 -10.74
N LEU A 26 -2.65 3.08 -10.23
CA LEU A 26 -1.63 2.42 -11.05
C LEU A 26 -2.18 1.19 -11.81
N PRO A 27 -2.94 0.27 -11.18
CA PRO A 27 -3.53 -0.86 -11.90
C PRO A 27 -4.43 -0.44 -13.06
N LYS A 28 -5.25 0.62 -12.90
CA LYS A 28 -6.08 1.19 -13.99
C LYS A 28 -5.23 1.71 -15.14
N ALA A 29 -4.15 2.44 -14.84
CA ALA A 29 -3.25 2.96 -15.85
C ALA A 29 -2.54 1.83 -16.62
N LEU A 30 -2.12 0.77 -15.92
CA LEU A 30 -1.50 -0.41 -16.54
C LEU A 30 -2.51 -1.18 -17.41
N ALA A 31 -3.75 -1.35 -16.96
CA ALA A 31 -4.82 -1.95 -17.75
C ALA A 31 -5.13 -1.12 -19.00
N GLY A 32 -5.16 0.20 -18.87
CA GLY A 32 -5.30 1.14 -19.99
C GLY A 32 -4.18 1.02 -21.04
N ASN A 33 -3.01 0.55 -20.65
CA ASN A 33 -1.88 0.25 -21.55
C ASN A 33 -1.94 -1.17 -22.14
N GLY A 34 -3.04 -1.92 -21.97
CA GLY A 34 -3.26 -3.23 -22.59
C GLY A 34 -2.69 -4.40 -21.79
N HIS A 35 -2.48 -4.26 -20.48
CA HIS A 35 -2.09 -5.37 -19.62
C HIS A 35 -3.34 -6.01 -18.95
N ASP A 36 -3.32 -7.33 -18.70
CA ASP A 36 -4.28 -7.98 -17.80
C ASP A 36 -3.81 -7.76 -16.38
N VAL A 37 -4.49 -6.86 -15.66
CA VAL A 37 -4.10 -6.47 -14.31
C VAL A 37 -5.12 -6.95 -13.30
N ARG A 38 -4.62 -7.65 -12.28
CA ARG A 38 -5.40 -8.05 -11.13
C ARG A 38 -4.82 -7.47 -9.86
N VAL A 39 -5.69 -7.00 -8.98
CA VAL A 39 -5.31 -6.50 -7.65
C VAL A 39 -5.81 -7.52 -6.64
N ILE A 40 -4.94 -7.92 -5.70
CA ILE A 40 -5.33 -8.81 -4.60
C ILE A 40 -5.14 -8.09 -3.27
N LEU A 41 -6.18 -8.08 -2.45
CA LEU A 41 -6.19 -7.41 -1.14
C LEU A 41 -7.08 -8.18 -0.14
N PRO A 42 -6.90 -7.98 1.17
CA PRO A 42 -7.78 -8.59 2.18
C PRO A 42 -9.20 -8.05 2.10
N LEU A 43 -10.20 -8.91 2.38
CA LEU A 43 -11.60 -8.52 2.52
C LEU A 43 -11.87 -7.99 3.93
N TYR A 44 -11.44 -6.77 4.21
CA TYR A 44 -11.63 -6.15 5.52
C TYR A 44 -13.09 -5.84 5.84
N GLU A 45 -13.45 -5.84 7.13
CA GLU A 45 -14.79 -5.44 7.60
C GLU A 45 -15.19 -4.03 7.11
N GLY A 46 -14.22 -3.11 7.05
CA GLY A 46 -14.46 -1.73 6.63
C GLY A 46 -14.76 -1.53 5.13
N ILE A 47 -14.70 -2.59 4.31
CA ILE A 47 -15.16 -2.52 2.92
C ILE A 47 -16.69 -2.50 2.92
N GLY A 48 -17.28 -1.40 2.43
CA GLY A 48 -18.71 -1.14 2.49
C GLY A 48 -19.57 -2.12 1.68
N GLU A 49 -20.85 -2.21 2.06
CA GLU A 49 -21.81 -3.10 1.41
C GLU A 49 -22.05 -2.74 -0.05
N GLU A 50 -21.86 -1.49 -0.42
CA GLU A 50 -21.93 -1.04 -1.82
C GLU A 50 -20.91 -1.76 -2.73
N TRP A 51 -19.79 -2.22 -2.16
CA TRP A 51 -18.79 -3.03 -2.87
C TRP A 51 -19.04 -4.52 -2.71
N ARG A 52 -19.34 -4.97 -1.49
CA ARG A 52 -19.56 -6.39 -1.16
C ARG A 52 -20.69 -7.00 -1.98
N SER A 53 -21.79 -6.28 -2.17
CA SER A 53 -22.94 -6.72 -2.97
C SER A 53 -22.64 -6.93 -4.45
N GLN A 54 -21.53 -6.36 -4.96
CA GLN A 54 -21.08 -6.52 -6.35
C GLN A 54 -20.04 -7.64 -6.51
N MET A 55 -19.56 -8.21 -5.41
CA MET A 55 -18.54 -9.27 -5.45
C MET A 55 -19.15 -10.61 -5.80
N THR A 56 -18.44 -11.37 -6.60
CA THR A 56 -18.78 -12.77 -6.91
C THR A 56 -17.83 -13.67 -6.14
N TYR A 57 -18.37 -14.60 -5.37
CA TYR A 57 -17.57 -15.65 -4.75
C TYR A 57 -17.04 -16.59 -5.83
N LEU A 58 -15.73 -16.84 -5.82
CA LEU A 58 -15.08 -17.74 -6.78
C LEU A 58 -14.92 -19.14 -6.20
N GLN A 59 -14.16 -19.27 -5.13
CA GLN A 59 -13.86 -20.54 -4.47
C GLN A 59 -13.20 -20.33 -3.12
N CYS A 60 -13.01 -21.43 -2.39
CA CYS A 60 -12.17 -21.46 -1.17
C CYS A 60 -11.18 -22.64 -1.20
N PHE A 61 -10.14 -22.46 -0.42
CA PHE A 61 -9.12 -23.47 -0.16
C PHE A 61 -8.57 -23.27 1.26
N HIS A 62 -7.68 -24.15 1.70
CA HIS A 62 -6.96 -23.98 2.95
C HIS A 62 -5.50 -23.70 2.69
N ILE A 63 -4.96 -22.70 3.38
CA ILE A 63 -3.57 -22.28 3.27
C ILE A 63 -2.75 -23.04 4.31
N THR A 64 -1.56 -23.51 3.94
CA THR A 64 -0.59 -24.01 4.91
C THR A 64 0.30 -22.87 5.39
N LEU A 65 0.13 -22.48 6.66
CA LEU A 65 0.95 -21.45 7.30
C LEU A 65 1.52 -21.99 8.62
N ALA A 66 2.79 -22.39 8.61
CA ALA A 66 3.42 -23.13 9.70
C ALA A 66 2.60 -24.40 10.05
N TRP A 67 2.12 -24.50 11.30
CA TRP A 67 1.28 -25.61 11.78
C TRP A 67 -0.22 -25.37 11.55
N ARG A 68 -0.60 -24.21 11.04
CA ARG A 68 -1.99 -23.79 10.82
C ARG A 68 -2.46 -24.19 9.43
N SER A 69 -3.77 -24.39 9.30
CA SER A 69 -4.44 -24.63 8.03
C SER A 69 -5.71 -23.76 7.92
N PRO A 70 -5.57 -22.41 7.92
CA PRO A 70 -6.72 -21.52 7.88
C PRO A 70 -7.45 -21.57 6.55
N TYR A 71 -8.76 -21.33 6.61
CA TYR A 71 -9.63 -21.11 5.46
C TYR A 71 -9.18 -19.87 4.68
N CYS A 72 -9.31 -19.92 3.36
CA CYS A 72 -9.11 -18.80 2.45
C CYS A 72 -10.22 -18.81 1.38
N GLY A 73 -11.10 -17.85 1.43
CA GLY A 73 -12.08 -17.59 0.37
C GLY A 73 -11.59 -16.50 -0.57
N ILE A 74 -11.97 -16.58 -1.84
CA ILE A 74 -11.68 -15.55 -2.84
C ILE A 74 -12.98 -15.03 -3.41
N PHE A 75 -13.17 -13.72 -3.31
CA PHE A 75 -14.21 -12.97 -4.01
C PHE A 75 -13.61 -12.14 -5.12
N GLU A 76 -14.35 -11.95 -6.21
CA GLU A 76 -13.94 -11.17 -7.38
C GLU A 76 -14.89 -10.01 -7.62
N LEU A 77 -14.31 -8.85 -7.98
CA LEU A 77 -15.04 -7.71 -8.52
C LEU A 77 -14.27 -7.17 -9.74
N LYS A 78 -14.99 -6.85 -10.83
CA LYS A 78 -14.39 -6.24 -12.03
C LYS A 78 -14.81 -4.79 -12.14
N ARG A 79 -13.83 -3.90 -12.28
CA ARG A 79 -14.09 -2.47 -12.40
C ARG A 79 -12.96 -1.76 -13.15
N ASP A 80 -13.30 -0.81 -13.98
CA ASP A 80 -12.35 0.08 -14.68
C ASP A 80 -11.23 -0.67 -15.44
N GLY A 81 -11.56 -1.85 -16.01
CA GLY A 81 -10.62 -2.70 -16.72
C GLY A 81 -9.70 -3.54 -15.82
N VAL A 82 -9.85 -3.46 -14.51
CA VAL A 82 -9.07 -4.21 -13.52
C VAL A 82 -9.96 -5.27 -12.85
N THR A 83 -9.38 -6.44 -12.59
CA THR A 83 -10.01 -7.49 -11.78
C THR A 83 -9.47 -7.41 -10.36
N TYR A 84 -10.35 -7.28 -9.38
CA TYR A 84 -10.00 -7.24 -7.95
C TYR A 84 -10.35 -8.56 -7.29
N TRP A 85 -9.38 -9.17 -6.61
CA TRP A 85 -9.55 -10.35 -5.77
C TRP A 85 -9.46 -9.97 -4.30
N PHE A 86 -10.46 -10.37 -3.54
CA PHE A 86 -10.53 -10.13 -2.11
C PHE A 86 -10.34 -11.43 -1.36
N VAL A 87 -9.32 -11.46 -0.49
CA VAL A 87 -8.99 -12.61 0.36
C VAL A 87 -9.87 -12.57 1.60
N ASP A 88 -10.82 -13.51 1.67
CA ASP A 88 -11.74 -13.63 2.77
C ASP A 88 -11.21 -14.55 3.86
N ASN A 89 -11.11 -14.00 5.05
CA ASN A 89 -10.95 -14.72 6.30
C ASN A 89 -11.38 -13.80 7.45
N GLU A 90 -12.55 -14.07 8.03
CA GLU A 90 -13.11 -13.23 9.09
C GLU A 90 -12.21 -13.17 10.33
N TYR A 91 -11.52 -14.26 10.69
CA TYR A 91 -10.63 -14.28 11.86
C TYR A 91 -9.52 -13.23 11.74
N TYR A 92 -8.93 -13.07 10.55
CA TYR A 92 -7.84 -12.13 10.32
C TYR A 92 -8.31 -10.73 9.91
N PHE A 93 -9.43 -10.59 9.20
CA PHE A 93 -9.77 -9.32 8.52
C PHE A 93 -11.07 -8.67 8.96
N LYS A 94 -11.89 -9.35 9.79
CA LYS A 94 -13.08 -8.74 10.39
C LYS A 94 -12.68 -7.99 11.66
N ARG A 95 -12.05 -6.84 11.48
CA ARG A 95 -11.47 -6.01 12.52
C ARG A 95 -11.79 -4.53 12.26
N SER A 96 -11.88 -3.74 13.33
CA SER A 96 -12.19 -2.30 13.27
C SER A 96 -11.18 -1.48 12.48
N ASN A 97 -9.89 -1.88 12.53
CA ASN A 97 -8.81 -1.21 11.82
C ASN A 97 -8.07 -2.20 10.92
N ILE A 98 -7.45 -1.70 9.86
CA ILE A 98 -6.66 -2.55 8.98
C ILE A 98 -5.25 -2.83 9.50
N TYR A 99 -4.72 -1.97 10.37
CA TYR A 99 -3.39 -2.07 10.98
C TYR A 99 -3.44 -1.86 12.50
N GLY A 100 -2.34 -2.21 13.17
CA GLY A 100 -2.13 -1.94 14.59
C GLY A 100 -2.63 -3.04 15.52
N HIS A 101 -2.84 -4.25 15.02
CA HIS A 101 -3.18 -5.41 15.83
C HIS A 101 -1.91 -6.15 16.28
N TYR A 102 -1.96 -6.75 17.47
CA TYR A 102 -0.83 -7.49 18.04
C TYR A 102 -0.38 -8.66 17.16
N ASP A 103 -1.30 -9.21 16.37
CA ASP A 103 -1.12 -10.33 15.45
C ASP A 103 -0.91 -9.91 13.99
N ASP A 104 -0.58 -8.67 13.71
CA ASP A 104 -0.37 -8.17 12.34
C ASP A 104 0.69 -8.99 11.58
N GLY A 105 1.71 -9.51 12.27
CA GLY A 105 2.68 -10.41 11.66
C GLY A 105 2.05 -11.68 11.10
N GLU A 106 1.16 -12.34 11.85
CA GLU A 106 0.43 -13.51 11.39
C GLU A 106 -0.60 -13.18 10.32
N ARG A 107 -1.35 -12.09 10.49
CA ARG A 107 -2.36 -11.62 9.54
C ARG A 107 -1.76 -11.40 8.14
N PHE A 108 -0.65 -10.71 8.06
CA PHE A 108 -0.01 -10.39 6.78
C PHE A 108 0.90 -11.52 6.27
N ALA A 109 1.37 -12.43 7.12
CA ALA A 109 1.94 -13.70 6.67
C ALA A 109 0.88 -14.58 6.00
N TYR A 110 -0.30 -14.70 6.63
CA TYR A 110 -1.46 -15.37 6.04
C TYR A 110 -1.83 -14.74 4.69
N PHE A 111 -1.97 -13.42 4.62
CA PHE A 111 -2.28 -12.72 3.37
C PHE A 111 -1.23 -12.98 2.29
N SER A 112 0.05 -12.87 2.64
CA SER A 112 1.15 -13.12 1.70
C SER A 112 1.14 -14.54 1.16
N ARG A 113 0.82 -15.53 1.99
CA ARG A 113 0.67 -16.92 1.57
C ARG A 113 -0.55 -17.11 0.66
N ALA A 114 -1.69 -16.46 1.02
CA ALA A 114 -2.89 -16.45 0.21
C ALA A 114 -2.64 -15.90 -1.20
N VAL A 115 -1.86 -14.83 -1.33
CA VAL A 115 -1.48 -14.25 -2.63
C VAL A 115 -0.81 -15.30 -3.50
N VAL A 116 0.20 -16.00 -2.97
CA VAL A 116 0.98 -16.98 -3.76
C VAL A 116 0.13 -18.21 -4.09
N GLU A 117 -0.61 -18.75 -3.14
CA GLU A 117 -1.44 -19.93 -3.38
C GLU A 117 -2.63 -19.66 -4.30
N SER A 118 -3.21 -18.45 -4.25
CA SER A 118 -4.32 -18.06 -5.14
C SER A 118 -3.98 -18.21 -6.61
N MET A 119 -2.73 -17.97 -7.02
CA MET A 119 -2.29 -18.09 -8.41
C MET A 119 -2.48 -19.52 -8.92
N GLY A 120 -2.15 -20.52 -8.11
CA GLY A 120 -2.37 -21.92 -8.46
C GLY A 120 -3.86 -22.31 -8.46
N TRP A 121 -4.59 -21.96 -7.38
CA TRP A 121 -5.99 -22.30 -7.21
C TRP A 121 -6.92 -21.65 -8.24
N LEU A 122 -6.62 -20.40 -8.67
CA LEU A 122 -7.41 -19.69 -9.67
C LEU A 122 -6.94 -19.97 -11.10
N ASN A 123 -5.93 -20.82 -11.28
CA ASN A 123 -5.32 -21.16 -12.56
C ASN A 123 -5.00 -19.91 -13.42
N TRP A 124 -4.47 -18.87 -12.75
CA TRP A 124 -4.03 -17.65 -13.39
C TRP A 124 -2.65 -17.25 -12.88
N HIS A 125 -1.70 -17.11 -13.79
CA HIS A 125 -0.30 -16.94 -13.46
C HIS A 125 0.19 -15.61 -14.02
N PRO A 126 0.74 -14.72 -13.15
CA PRO A 126 1.25 -13.43 -13.58
C PRO A 126 2.65 -13.55 -14.19
N ASP A 127 2.94 -12.69 -15.17
CA ASP A 127 4.31 -12.42 -15.59
C ASP A 127 5.04 -11.60 -14.53
N VAL A 128 4.31 -10.69 -13.85
CA VAL A 128 4.81 -9.82 -12.78
C VAL A 128 3.92 -9.89 -11.55
N LEU A 129 4.53 -10.17 -10.40
CA LEU A 129 3.92 -10.09 -9.07
C LEU A 129 4.44 -8.84 -8.36
N HIS A 130 3.60 -7.81 -8.26
CA HIS A 130 3.96 -6.52 -7.68
C HIS A 130 3.49 -6.42 -6.24
N CYS A 131 4.42 -6.36 -5.30
CA CYS A 131 4.20 -6.36 -3.85
C CYS A 131 4.45 -4.97 -3.27
N ASN A 132 3.65 -4.56 -2.29
CA ASN A 132 3.67 -3.20 -1.75
C ASN A 132 3.78 -3.18 -0.23
N ASP A 133 4.85 -2.57 0.28
CA ASP A 133 5.20 -2.42 1.69
C ASP A 133 5.33 -3.74 2.48
N TRP A 134 5.63 -3.64 3.78
CA TRP A 134 5.93 -4.79 4.63
C TRP A 134 4.79 -5.80 4.75
N GLN A 135 3.55 -5.38 4.56
CA GLN A 135 2.37 -6.26 4.61
C GLN A 135 2.36 -7.31 3.49
N THR A 136 3.10 -7.08 2.42
CA THR A 136 3.28 -8.03 1.32
C THR A 136 4.72 -8.54 1.21
N ALA A 137 5.56 -8.24 2.19
CA ALA A 137 6.99 -8.54 2.13
C ALA A 137 7.32 -10.03 2.10
N LEU A 138 6.45 -10.87 2.67
CA LEU A 138 6.63 -12.33 2.60
C LEU A 138 6.23 -12.91 1.24
N VAL A 139 5.50 -12.18 0.38
CA VAL A 139 5.09 -12.66 -0.95
C VAL A 139 6.28 -13.03 -1.83
N PRO A 140 7.31 -12.18 -2.05
CA PRO A 140 8.46 -12.56 -2.86
C PRO A 140 9.27 -13.72 -2.23
N ILE A 141 9.27 -13.87 -0.91
CA ILE A 141 9.95 -14.96 -0.20
C ILE A 141 9.21 -16.29 -0.44
N TYR A 142 7.89 -16.31 -0.27
CA TYR A 142 7.07 -17.49 -0.55
C TYR A 142 7.09 -17.84 -2.05
N LEU A 143 7.15 -16.85 -2.93
CA LEU A 143 7.31 -17.10 -4.37
C LEU A 143 8.61 -17.86 -4.67
N LEU A 144 9.73 -17.56 -3.99
CA LEU A 144 10.98 -18.31 -4.16
C LEU A 144 10.83 -19.78 -3.79
N GLU A 145 10.07 -20.10 -2.74
CA GLU A 145 9.76 -21.50 -2.37
C GLU A 145 8.89 -22.18 -3.43
N GLU A 146 7.83 -21.52 -3.88
CA GLU A 146 6.81 -22.09 -4.76
C GLU A 146 7.25 -22.18 -6.23
N ARG A 147 8.21 -21.38 -6.69
CA ARG A 147 8.79 -21.48 -8.05
C ARG A 147 9.29 -22.88 -8.37
N HIS A 148 9.78 -23.63 -7.37
CA HIS A 148 10.25 -25.02 -7.55
C HIS A 148 9.12 -26.06 -7.51
N ARG A 149 7.96 -25.70 -6.94
CA ARG A 149 6.81 -26.60 -6.76
C ARG A 149 5.74 -26.41 -7.83
N ILE A 150 5.58 -25.18 -8.30
CA ILE A 150 4.58 -24.78 -9.29
C ILE A 150 5.32 -24.29 -10.54
N PRO A 151 5.48 -25.14 -11.57
CA PRO A 151 6.25 -24.82 -12.78
C PRO A 151 5.78 -23.54 -13.49
N GLN A 152 4.50 -23.23 -13.40
CA GLN A 152 3.90 -22.04 -14.01
C GLN A 152 4.36 -20.73 -13.37
N LEU A 153 4.95 -20.77 -12.16
CA LEU A 153 5.48 -19.60 -11.47
C LEU A 153 6.99 -19.41 -11.64
N CYS A 154 7.68 -20.32 -12.36
CA CYS A 154 9.14 -20.27 -12.47
C CYS A 154 9.63 -18.99 -13.16
N ASP A 155 8.87 -18.45 -14.11
CA ASP A 155 9.21 -17.24 -14.87
C ASP A 155 8.59 -15.95 -14.30
N THR A 156 7.70 -16.06 -13.32
CA THR A 156 7.09 -14.90 -12.65
C THR A 156 8.16 -14.02 -12.00
N LYS A 157 8.21 -12.73 -12.36
CA LYS A 157 9.11 -11.74 -11.76
C LYS A 157 8.43 -11.00 -10.62
N SER A 158 9.14 -10.83 -9.52
CA SER A 158 8.65 -10.07 -8.39
C SER A 158 9.19 -8.64 -8.40
N VAL A 159 8.29 -7.69 -8.17
CA VAL A 159 8.61 -6.27 -7.90
C VAL A 159 8.16 -5.95 -6.49
N PHE A 160 9.03 -5.37 -5.68
CA PHE A 160 8.70 -4.93 -4.32
C PHE A 160 8.82 -3.41 -4.23
N THR A 161 7.72 -2.72 -3.92
CA THR A 161 7.69 -1.25 -3.77
C THR A 161 7.71 -0.85 -2.31
N ILE A 162 8.65 0.00 -1.95
CA ILE A 162 8.77 0.65 -0.65
C ILE A 162 8.07 2.00 -0.72
N HIS A 163 6.90 2.12 -0.06
CA HIS A 163 6.19 3.39 0.10
C HIS A 163 6.66 4.13 1.36
N ASN A 164 6.91 3.39 2.44
CA ASN A 164 7.47 3.95 3.68
C ASN A 164 8.38 2.93 4.38
N ILE A 165 9.69 3.17 4.37
CA ILE A 165 10.69 2.28 4.98
C ILE A 165 10.67 2.30 6.52
N GLU A 166 9.99 3.25 7.15
CA GLU A 166 9.85 3.29 8.61
C GLU A 166 9.12 2.05 9.15
N TYR A 167 8.16 1.52 8.38
CA TYR A 167 7.37 0.34 8.74
C TYR A 167 7.96 -0.90 8.08
N GLN A 168 8.71 -1.69 8.85
CA GLN A 168 9.53 -2.78 8.33
C GLN A 168 8.98 -4.19 8.59
N GLY A 169 7.98 -4.33 9.47
CA GLY A 169 7.51 -5.66 9.88
C GLY A 169 8.59 -6.42 10.65
N ARG A 170 8.99 -5.91 11.83
CA ARG A 170 10.00 -6.53 12.70
C ARG A 170 9.34 -7.38 13.77
N TYR A 171 9.81 -8.61 13.92
CA TYR A 171 9.29 -9.60 14.86
C TYR A 171 10.42 -10.44 15.45
N GLY A 172 10.22 -10.99 16.65
CA GLY A 172 11.19 -11.88 17.26
C GLY A 172 11.50 -13.11 16.38
N SER A 173 12.72 -13.63 16.47
CA SER A 173 13.21 -14.71 15.61
C SER A 173 12.36 -16.00 15.67
N GLN A 174 11.70 -16.27 16.81
CA GLN A 174 10.79 -17.42 16.97
C GLN A 174 9.61 -17.38 15.97
N THR A 175 9.19 -16.20 15.49
CA THR A 175 8.08 -16.08 14.53
C THR A 175 8.41 -16.67 13.17
N LEU A 176 9.70 -16.83 12.84
CA LEU A 176 10.13 -17.39 11.56
C LEU A 176 9.46 -18.73 11.25
N LYS A 177 9.52 -19.65 12.20
CA LYS A 177 8.92 -20.99 12.06
C LYS A 177 7.46 -21.02 12.48
N ASP A 178 7.14 -20.44 13.64
CA ASP A 178 5.84 -20.63 14.29
C ASP A 178 4.73 -19.79 13.61
N VAL A 179 5.08 -18.68 12.98
CA VAL A 179 4.13 -17.76 12.38
C VAL A 179 4.29 -17.74 10.86
N PHE A 180 5.53 -17.58 10.36
CA PHE A 180 5.76 -17.41 8.91
C PHE A 180 5.93 -18.74 8.17
N GLY A 181 6.11 -19.87 8.89
CA GLY A 181 6.26 -21.18 8.28
C GLY A 181 7.54 -21.36 7.47
N LEU A 182 8.56 -20.53 7.74
CA LEU A 182 9.84 -20.56 7.05
C LEU A 182 10.88 -21.35 7.86
N ASN A 183 11.80 -22.02 7.16
CA ASN A 183 12.89 -22.76 7.80
C ASN A 183 14.08 -21.85 8.17
N ASP A 184 15.03 -22.38 8.96
CA ASP A 184 16.20 -21.62 9.45
C ASP A 184 17.09 -21.08 8.32
N GLY A 185 17.02 -21.65 7.13
CA GLY A 185 17.75 -21.15 5.97
C GLY A 185 17.43 -19.71 5.58
N TYR A 186 16.24 -19.22 5.97
CA TYR A 186 15.83 -17.83 5.77
C TYR A 186 16.32 -16.88 6.87
N PHE A 187 16.85 -17.41 8.00
CA PHE A 187 17.42 -16.59 9.07
C PHE A 187 18.91 -16.36 8.85
N ASN A 188 19.24 -15.57 7.87
CA ASN A 188 20.60 -15.20 7.51
C ASN A 188 20.72 -13.73 7.13
N GLU A 189 21.95 -13.21 6.98
CA GLU A 189 22.24 -11.81 6.72
C GLU A 189 21.71 -11.28 5.38
N HIS A 190 21.55 -12.15 4.38
CA HIS A 190 21.01 -11.80 3.06
C HIS A 190 19.51 -12.12 2.90
N MET A 191 18.82 -12.38 4.00
CA MET A 191 17.36 -12.60 4.02
C MET A 191 16.74 -11.90 5.22
N LEU A 192 16.19 -12.64 6.19
CA LEU A 192 15.33 -12.09 7.24
C LEU A 192 16.04 -11.69 8.53
N ALA A 193 17.26 -12.20 8.81
CA ALA A 193 17.93 -11.93 10.08
C ALA A 193 18.33 -10.45 10.22
N TYR A 194 17.93 -9.81 11.31
CA TYR A 194 18.21 -8.41 11.58
C TYR A 194 18.33 -8.15 13.09
N HIS A 195 19.58 -7.99 13.58
CA HIS A 195 19.88 -7.75 15.00
C HIS A 195 19.22 -8.77 15.97
N GLY A 196 19.22 -10.04 15.60
CA GLY A 196 18.62 -11.11 16.39
C GLY A 196 17.12 -11.33 16.18
N ASP A 197 16.44 -10.43 15.48
CA ASP A 197 15.03 -10.50 15.07
C ASP A 197 14.90 -10.88 13.59
N VAL A 198 13.68 -11.02 13.11
CA VAL A 198 13.32 -11.03 11.68
C VAL A 198 12.85 -9.66 11.25
N ASN A 199 13.24 -9.26 10.02
CA ASN A 199 12.78 -8.02 9.38
C ASN A 199 12.21 -8.38 8.01
N LEU A 200 10.90 -8.24 7.85
CA LEU A 200 10.18 -8.67 6.65
C LEU A 200 10.55 -7.83 5.43
N MET A 201 10.62 -6.49 5.58
CA MET A 201 11.01 -5.60 4.49
C MET A 201 12.42 -5.89 3.99
N LYS A 202 13.37 -6.13 4.90
CA LYS A 202 14.73 -6.57 4.55
C LYS A 202 14.69 -7.82 3.69
N GLY A 203 13.96 -8.85 4.13
CA GLY A 203 13.81 -10.10 3.39
C GLY A 203 13.22 -9.89 2.00
N ALA A 204 12.19 -9.05 1.88
CA ALA A 204 11.59 -8.71 0.60
C ALA A 204 12.55 -8.01 -0.35
N ILE A 205 13.36 -7.07 0.17
CA ILE A 205 14.38 -6.38 -0.63
C ILE A 205 15.39 -7.37 -1.20
N TYR A 206 15.84 -8.35 -0.44
CA TYR A 206 16.75 -9.38 -0.97
C TYR A 206 16.07 -10.34 -1.93
N ALA A 207 14.85 -10.79 -1.62
CA ALA A 207 14.14 -11.83 -2.36
C ALA A 207 13.55 -11.35 -3.71
N ALA A 208 13.14 -10.10 -3.81
CA ALA A 208 12.50 -9.57 -5.01
C ALA A 208 13.47 -9.45 -6.19
N ASP A 209 13.00 -9.70 -7.41
CA ASP A 209 13.77 -9.50 -8.64
C ASP A 209 14.07 -8.02 -8.87
N TYR A 210 13.12 -7.12 -8.55
CA TYR A 210 13.26 -5.66 -8.62
C TYR A 210 12.70 -4.99 -7.37
N VAL A 211 13.33 -3.89 -6.98
CA VAL A 211 12.87 -3.05 -5.86
C VAL A 211 12.60 -1.65 -6.39
N THR A 212 11.46 -1.09 -6.02
CA THR A 212 11.12 0.28 -6.37
C THR A 212 10.78 1.10 -5.12
N THR A 213 10.86 2.42 -5.25
CA THR A 213 10.33 3.36 -4.27
C THR A 213 9.69 4.55 -4.97
N VAL A 214 9.01 5.40 -4.22
CA VAL A 214 8.04 6.37 -4.74
C VAL A 214 8.63 7.68 -5.27
N SER A 215 9.94 7.83 -5.29
CA SER A 215 10.61 8.92 -6.03
C SER A 215 12.09 8.61 -6.28
N PRO A 216 12.71 9.19 -7.34
CA PRO A 216 14.17 9.11 -7.54
C PRO A 216 14.94 9.68 -6.34
N THR A 217 14.53 10.83 -5.82
CA THR A 217 15.15 11.43 -4.62
C THR A 217 15.07 10.50 -3.43
N TYR A 218 13.92 9.87 -3.19
CA TYR A 218 13.78 8.94 -2.07
C TYR A 218 14.67 7.69 -2.24
N ALA A 219 14.84 7.19 -3.47
CA ALA A 219 15.78 6.10 -3.74
C ALA A 219 17.24 6.48 -3.40
N ASP A 220 17.61 7.74 -3.59
CA ASP A 220 18.91 8.25 -3.18
C ASP A 220 18.99 8.47 -1.65
N GLU A 221 17.97 9.03 -1.03
CA GLU A 221 17.86 9.23 0.42
C GLU A 221 17.94 7.93 1.21
N LEU A 222 17.34 6.85 0.73
CA LEU A 222 17.39 5.52 1.35
C LEU A 222 18.81 4.93 1.49
N GLN A 223 19.81 5.52 0.86
CA GLN A 223 21.21 5.12 1.04
C GLN A 223 21.85 5.73 2.29
N TYR A 224 21.17 6.66 2.98
CA TYR A 224 21.67 7.32 4.19
C TYR A 224 20.91 6.83 5.42
N SER A 225 21.62 6.59 6.52
CA SER A 225 21.09 6.00 7.75
C SER A 225 19.89 6.77 8.33
N PHE A 226 19.90 8.10 8.20
CA PHE A 226 18.79 8.94 8.68
C PHE A 226 17.46 8.60 8.01
N TYR A 227 17.47 8.30 6.70
CA TYR A 227 16.25 8.01 5.94
C TYR A 227 15.95 6.51 5.84
N ALA A 228 16.96 5.66 5.92
CA ALA A 228 16.82 4.21 5.74
C ALA A 228 16.36 3.47 7.00
N HIS A 229 16.29 4.15 8.16
CA HIS A 229 15.86 3.55 9.42
C HIS A 229 16.63 2.24 9.76
N GLY A 230 17.94 2.23 9.48
CA GLY A 230 18.84 1.09 9.75
C GLY A 230 18.92 0.07 8.61
N LEU A 231 18.27 0.30 7.47
CA LEU A 231 18.37 -0.57 6.29
C LEU A 231 19.33 -0.04 5.20
N GLU A 232 20.12 0.99 5.47
CA GLU A 232 21.05 1.59 4.49
C GLU A 232 22.01 0.56 3.89
N GLY A 233 22.55 -0.38 4.68
CA GLY A 233 23.39 -1.46 4.19
C GLY A 233 22.65 -2.41 3.25
N VAL A 234 21.41 -2.76 3.60
CA VAL A 234 20.53 -3.59 2.76
C VAL A 234 20.22 -2.91 1.43
N ILE A 235 19.94 -1.61 1.47
CA ILE A 235 19.70 -0.79 0.27
C ILE A 235 20.95 -0.72 -0.60
N ALA A 236 22.13 -0.50 0.00
CA ALA A 236 23.42 -0.44 -0.71
C ALA A 236 23.72 -1.75 -1.45
N ASP A 237 23.56 -2.89 -0.78
CA ASP A 237 23.75 -4.23 -1.37
C ASP A 237 22.82 -4.48 -2.57
N ASN A 238 21.61 -3.94 -2.53
CA ASN A 238 20.55 -4.15 -3.53
C ASN A 238 20.37 -2.95 -4.48
N ARG A 239 21.28 -1.97 -4.47
CA ARG A 239 21.19 -0.75 -5.29
C ARG A 239 21.04 -1.02 -6.79
N HIS A 240 21.65 -2.09 -7.28
CA HIS A 240 21.61 -2.48 -8.69
C HIS A 240 20.18 -2.73 -9.21
N LYS A 241 19.26 -3.18 -8.35
CA LYS A 241 17.87 -3.46 -8.68
C LYS A 241 16.87 -2.42 -8.11
N LEU A 242 17.33 -1.40 -7.38
CA LEU A 242 16.50 -0.31 -6.84
C LEU A 242 16.26 0.77 -7.89
N ARG A 243 15.01 1.21 -8.01
CA ARG A 243 14.60 2.35 -8.87
C ARG A 243 13.59 3.22 -8.14
N GLY A 244 13.76 4.54 -8.23
CA GLY A 244 12.79 5.53 -7.77
C GLY A 244 11.84 5.91 -8.92
N ILE A 245 10.53 5.78 -8.69
CA ILE A 245 9.48 6.10 -9.67
C ILE A 245 8.46 7.01 -9.00
N LEU A 246 8.26 8.23 -9.52
CA LEU A 246 7.26 9.14 -8.96
C LEU A 246 5.86 8.57 -9.12
N ASN A 247 5.07 8.63 -8.04
CA ASN A 247 3.66 8.34 -8.12
C ASN A 247 2.94 9.36 -9.00
N GLY A 248 2.02 8.87 -9.81
CA GLY A 248 1.03 9.70 -10.49
C GLY A 248 -0.16 10.01 -9.59
N ILE A 249 -1.13 10.72 -10.12
CA ILE A 249 -2.44 10.92 -9.51
C ILE A 249 -3.54 10.35 -10.41
N ASP A 250 -4.64 9.91 -9.83
CA ASP A 250 -5.83 9.55 -10.59
C ASP A 250 -6.50 10.85 -11.10
N THR A 251 -6.32 11.13 -12.39
CA THR A 251 -6.83 12.33 -13.04
C THR A 251 -8.34 12.32 -13.28
N GLU A 252 -9.02 11.21 -13.02
CA GLU A 252 -10.48 11.12 -13.04
C GLU A 252 -11.06 11.46 -11.67
N VAL A 253 -10.46 10.90 -10.59
CA VAL A 253 -10.89 11.14 -9.21
C VAL A 253 -10.54 12.56 -8.77
N TYR A 254 -9.34 13.05 -9.10
CA TYR A 254 -8.87 14.38 -8.71
C TYR A 254 -9.08 15.45 -9.81
N ASP A 255 -10.18 15.33 -10.58
CA ASP A 255 -10.55 16.33 -11.58
C ASP A 255 -11.57 17.34 -11.01
N PRO A 256 -11.17 18.58 -10.67
CA PRO A 256 -12.08 19.57 -10.11
C PRO A 256 -13.18 20.03 -11.09
N TRP A 257 -13.10 19.65 -12.36
CA TRP A 257 -14.17 19.85 -13.33
C TRP A 257 -15.31 18.85 -13.22
N ARG A 258 -15.05 17.69 -12.62
CA ARG A 258 -16.00 16.57 -12.48
C ARG A 258 -16.33 16.21 -11.03
N ASP A 259 -15.61 16.77 -10.07
CA ASP A 259 -15.75 16.46 -8.65
C ASP A 259 -17.08 17.00 -8.10
N LYS A 260 -18.04 16.09 -7.91
CA LYS A 260 -19.37 16.39 -7.37
C LYS A 260 -19.37 16.86 -5.91
N GLY A 261 -18.26 16.68 -5.19
CA GLY A 261 -18.07 17.18 -3.83
C GLY A 261 -17.80 18.68 -3.79
N LEU A 262 -17.46 19.31 -4.92
CA LEU A 262 -17.19 20.74 -5.00
C LEU A 262 -18.47 21.55 -5.19
N THR A 263 -18.56 22.67 -4.47
CA THR A 263 -19.68 23.64 -4.61
C THR A 263 -19.80 24.21 -6.02
N LYS A 264 -18.67 24.37 -6.71
CA LYS A 264 -18.59 24.84 -8.08
C LYS A 264 -17.40 24.23 -8.79
N PHE A 265 -17.62 23.72 -9.99
CA PHE A 265 -16.56 23.16 -10.82
C PHE A 265 -15.59 24.24 -11.30
N PHE A 266 -14.32 23.87 -11.41
CA PHE A 266 -13.29 24.75 -11.98
C PHE A 266 -12.21 23.94 -12.72
N SER A 267 -11.41 24.60 -13.51
CA SER A 267 -10.25 24.02 -14.19
C SER A 267 -9.13 25.05 -14.29
N ALA A 268 -7.94 24.65 -14.73
CA ALA A 268 -6.84 25.58 -14.99
C ALA A 268 -7.21 26.71 -15.98
N ARG A 269 -8.17 26.46 -16.88
CA ARG A 269 -8.67 27.46 -17.85
C ARG A 269 -9.82 28.31 -17.32
N GLN A 270 -10.53 27.84 -16.29
CA GLN A 270 -11.72 28.50 -15.73
C GLN A 270 -11.67 28.48 -14.20
N MET A 271 -10.91 29.40 -13.62
CA MET A 271 -10.63 29.46 -12.18
C MET A 271 -11.76 30.11 -11.35
N ALA A 272 -12.78 30.72 -11.98
CA ALA A 272 -13.84 31.44 -11.25
C ALA A 272 -14.55 30.55 -10.21
N GLY A 273 -14.79 29.26 -10.53
CA GLY A 273 -15.40 28.32 -9.60
C GLY A 273 -14.59 28.08 -8.32
N LYS A 274 -13.26 28.18 -8.39
CA LYS A 274 -12.40 28.00 -7.20
C LYS A 274 -12.66 29.05 -6.12
N LYS A 275 -13.05 30.28 -6.49
CA LYS A 275 -13.43 31.33 -5.52
C LYS A 275 -14.66 30.92 -4.71
N ASN A 276 -15.65 30.32 -5.38
CA ASN A 276 -16.86 29.80 -4.71
C ASN A 276 -16.50 28.63 -3.77
N CYS A 277 -15.62 27.72 -4.19
CA CYS A 277 -15.15 26.63 -3.34
C CYS A 277 -14.40 27.16 -2.12
N LYS A 278 -13.59 28.24 -2.26
CA LYS A 278 -12.92 28.90 -1.13
C LYS A 278 -13.93 29.45 -0.12
N ALA A 279 -14.92 30.23 -0.56
CA ALA A 279 -15.94 30.78 0.31
C ALA A 279 -16.73 29.66 1.04
N ALA A 280 -17.12 28.62 0.34
CA ALA A 280 -17.78 27.46 0.93
C ALA A 280 -16.89 26.76 1.98
N LEU A 281 -15.59 26.57 1.70
CA LEU A 281 -14.64 25.98 2.65
C LEU A 281 -14.49 26.84 3.91
N GLN A 282 -14.38 28.16 3.75
CA GLN A 282 -14.34 29.09 4.89
C GLN A 282 -15.58 28.96 5.77
N GLN A 283 -16.75 28.92 5.15
CA GLN A 283 -18.02 28.77 5.86
C GLN A 283 -18.12 27.42 6.58
N MET A 284 -17.80 26.32 5.90
CA MET A 284 -17.81 24.96 6.49
C MET A 284 -16.85 24.80 7.66
N SER A 285 -15.71 25.51 7.62
CA SER A 285 -14.68 25.46 8.65
C SER A 285 -14.87 26.51 9.76
N GLY A 286 -15.95 27.29 9.75
CA GLY A 286 -16.20 28.36 10.72
C GLY A 286 -15.20 29.52 10.64
N LEU A 287 -14.53 29.68 9.52
CA LEU A 287 -13.59 30.78 9.29
C LEU A 287 -14.34 32.04 8.80
N ARG A 288 -13.74 33.23 9.06
CA ARG A 288 -14.25 34.46 8.47
C ARG A 288 -14.14 34.39 6.94
N GLU A 289 -15.24 34.60 6.26
CA GLU A 289 -15.25 34.70 4.80
C GLU A 289 -14.42 35.92 4.34
N ASN A 290 -13.30 35.66 3.71
CA ASN A 290 -12.39 36.65 3.17
C ASN A 290 -11.79 36.14 1.86
N PRO A 291 -12.16 36.73 0.71
CA PRO A 291 -11.69 36.28 -0.60
C PRO A 291 -10.17 36.46 -0.76
N ASP A 292 -9.56 37.39 -0.05
CA ASP A 292 -8.16 37.75 -0.21
C ASP A 292 -7.23 36.98 0.75
N ALA A 293 -7.71 36.56 1.93
CA ALA A 293 -6.89 35.82 2.88
C ALA A 293 -6.49 34.44 2.31
N PRO A 294 -5.19 34.08 2.19
CA PRO A 294 -4.77 32.75 1.83
C PRO A 294 -5.24 31.70 2.84
N ILE A 295 -5.60 30.50 2.37
CA ILE A 295 -5.89 29.36 3.22
C ILE A 295 -4.71 28.38 3.12
N ILE A 296 -4.08 28.09 4.27
CA ILE A 296 -3.10 27.02 4.44
C ILE A 296 -3.85 25.79 4.93
N ALA A 297 -3.81 24.70 4.17
CA ALA A 297 -4.49 23.46 4.54
C ALA A 297 -3.47 22.33 4.72
N CYS A 298 -3.55 21.63 5.85
CA CYS A 298 -2.82 20.41 6.14
C CYS A 298 -3.84 19.27 6.24
N VAL A 299 -3.83 18.34 5.26
CA VAL A 299 -4.70 17.17 5.26
C VAL A 299 -3.81 15.93 5.30
N SER A 300 -3.63 15.34 6.48
CA SER A 300 -2.74 14.19 6.68
C SER A 300 -2.90 13.62 8.09
N ARG A 301 -2.48 12.35 8.29
CA ARG A 301 -2.37 11.79 9.64
C ARG A 301 -1.47 12.68 10.50
N LEU A 302 -1.87 12.95 11.74
CA LEU A 302 -1.14 13.80 12.69
C LEU A 302 0.03 13.02 13.32
N VAL A 303 1.02 12.66 12.52
CA VAL A 303 2.20 11.90 12.94
C VAL A 303 3.48 12.70 12.68
N ARG A 304 4.55 12.40 13.42
CA ARG A 304 5.80 13.18 13.42
C ARG A 304 6.42 13.34 12.03
N HIS A 305 6.51 12.26 11.24
CA HIS A 305 7.12 12.31 9.91
C HIS A 305 6.34 13.15 8.87
N LYS A 306 5.15 13.68 9.23
CA LYS A 306 4.42 14.68 8.44
C LYS A 306 4.79 16.12 8.79
N GLY A 307 5.74 16.33 9.71
CA GLY A 307 6.28 17.63 10.04
C GLY A 307 5.35 18.52 10.89
N PHE A 308 4.39 17.94 11.61
CA PHE A 308 3.49 18.72 12.49
C PHE A 308 4.22 19.38 13.67
N ASP A 309 5.36 18.84 14.09
CA ASP A 309 6.26 19.46 15.05
C ASP A 309 6.81 20.79 14.51
N LEU A 310 7.16 20.88 13.22
CA LEU A 310 7.59 22.11 12.55
C LEU A 310 6.45 23.12 12.47
N VAL A 311 5.24 22.66 12.08
CA VAL A 311 4.05 23.50 12.04
C VAL A 311 3.76 24.08 13.43
N THR A 312 3.82 23.24 14.48
CA THR A 312 3.58 23.68 15.86
C THR A 312 4.64 24.69 16.31
N ALA A 313 5.90 24.49 15.96
CA ALA A 313 6.98 25.42 16.29
C ALA A 313 6.80 26.79 15.63
N ALA A 314 6.30 26.84 14.40
CA ALA A 314 6.10 28.05 13.63
C ALA A 314 4.69 28.67 13.75
N ILE A 315 3.77 28.08 14.51
CA ILE A 315 2.35 28.42 14.48
C ILE A 315 2.07 29.89 14.83
N HIS A 316 2.79 30.47 15.79
CA HIS A 316 2.62 31.87 16.17
C HIS A 316 3.04 32.85 15.07
N GLU A 317 4.11 32.50 14.33
CA GLU A 317 4.57 33.31 13.19
C GLU A 317 3.58 33.20 12.03
N ILE A 318 3.11 31.99 11.72
CA ILE A 318 2.10 31.74 10.69
C ILE A 318 0.81 32.49 10.99
N MET A 319 0.31 32.42 12.23
CA MET A 319 -0.93 33.10 12.62
C MET A 319 -0.78 34.61 12.81
N GLY A 320 0.46 35.13 12.86
CA GLY A 320 0.76 36.56 12.77
C GLY A 320 0.63 37.12 11.35
N MET A 321 0.54 36.28 10.33
CA MET A 321 0.26 36.67 8.95
C MET A 321 -1.26 36.80 8.73
N ASP A 322 -1.68 37.53 7.68
CA ASP A 322 -3.11 37.60 7.29
C ASP A 322 -3.50 36.34 6.51
N VAL A 323 -3.44 35.18 7.17
CA VAL A 323 -3.75 33.85 6.61
C VAL A 323 -4.80 33.13 7.46
N GLN A 324 -5.43 32.14 6.88
CA GLN A 324 -6.32 31.21 7.56
C GLN A 324 -5.72 29.81 7.50
N MET A 325 -5.91 29.00 8.53
CA MET A 325 -5.33 27.66 8.61
C MET A 325 -6.39 26.61 8.91
N ILE A 326 -6.33 25.48 8.18
CA ILE A 326 -7.19 24.30 8.37
C ILE A 326 -6.28 23.08 8.52
N VAL A 327 -6.48 22.33 9.61
CA VAL A 327 -5.77 21.07 9.85
C VAL A 327 -6.82 19.97 9.98
N LEU A 328 -6.70 18.94 9.13
CA LEU A 328 -7.55 17.76 9.13
C LEU A 328 -6.66 16.50 9.19
N GLY A 329 -6.93 15.65 10.22
CA GLY A 329 -6.15 14.44 10.44
C GLY A 329 -6.87 13.40 11.28
#